data_ff07c24d23baf58a26cd2cf2a93ef3bb
#
_entry.id   ff07c24d23baf58a26cd2cf2a93ef3bb
#
_cell.length_a   1.000
_cell.length_b   1.000
_cell.length_c   1.000
_cell.angle_alpha   90.00
_cell.angle_beta   90.00
_cell.angle_gamma   90.00
#
_symmetry.space_group_name_H-M   'P 1'
#
loop_
_entity.id
_entity.type
_entity.pdbx_description
1 polymer ?
#
loop_
_entity_poly.entity_id
_entity_poly.type
_entity_poly.pdbx_seq_one_letter_code
_entity_poly.pdbx_strand_id
1 'polypeptide(L)'
;MTKTSRDGTDGSAGRPAVRLRMPRETASHRAPLFWAVRAGLGWTVLLLAEVGWLLNDRIDTVPYLPVPSPQYLLIAVTAVLALLHVSVMPCWRFRVHRWEFAPVAVCTRTGWLNQEWRIAPVSRIQTVDTQRGPLSSLFGLVSVTVTTASARGPVRIHALDQDVAEQLVEELTAQTGRTPGDAT
;
A
#
# COMPACT_ATOMS: atom_id res chain seq x y z
N MET A 1 61.24 35.91 7.54
CA MET A 1 60.43 34.74 8.01
C MET A 1 58.99 35.21 8.15
N THR A 2 58.20 35.06 7.10
CA THR A 2 56.82 35.55 7.06
C THR A 2 55.91 34.33 6.86
N LYS A 3 55.15 33.99 7.88
CA LYS A 3 54.23 32.84 7.94
C LYS A 3 52.85 33.25 7.44
N THR A 4 52.56 32.91 6.21
CA THR A 4 51.24 33.15 5.60
C THR A 4 50.25 32.15 6.13
N SER A 5 49.32 32.60 6.96
CA SER A 5 48.14 31.85 7.40
C SER A 5 47.14 31.77 6.24
N ARG A 6 46.89 30.59 5.70
CA ARG A 6 45.76 30.32 4.81
C ARG A 6 44.55 30.03 5.66
N ASP A 7 43.71 31.02 5.74
CA ASP A 7 42.38 30.89 6.28
C ASP A 7 41.51 30.14 5.24
N GLY A 8 41.27 28.86 5.49
CA GLY A 8 40.40 28.00 4.69
C GLY A 8 38.95 28.20 5.15
N THR A 9 38.24 29.15 4.57
CA THR A 9 36.79 29.24 4.71
C THR A 9 36.15 28.02 4.03
N ASP A 10 35.93 27.00 4.84
CA ASP A 10 35.18 25.80 4.47
C ASP A 10 33.71 26.18 4.32
N GLY A 11 33.35 26.57 3.10
CA GLY A 11 31.97 26.87 2.68
C GLY A 11 31.14 25.58 2.55
N SER A 12 31.03 24.83 3.62
CA SER A 12 30.05 23.77 3.74
C SER A 12 28.65 24.41 3.89
N ALA A 13 28.13 24.90 2.77
CA ALA A 13 26.72 25.26 2.67
C ALA A 13 25.92 23.98 2.99
N GLY A 14 25.40 23.93 4.22
CA GLY A 14 24.67 22.80 4.76
C GLY A 14 23.53 22.42 3.86
N ARG A 15 23.73 21.32 3.10
CA ARG A 15 22.62 20.62 2.44
C ARG A 15 21.61 20.32 3.55
N PRO A 16 20.35 20.72 3.41
CA PRO A 16 19.35 20.41 4.41
C PRO A 16 19.35 18.89 4.59
N ALA A 17 19.82 18.43 5.72
CA ALA A 17 19.77 17.03 6.08
C ALA A 17 18.29 16.65 6.09
N VAL A 18 17.86 15.89 5.09
CA VAL A 18 16.51 15.33 5.03
C VAL A 18 16.40 14.40 6.24
N ARG A 19 15.90 14.95 7.35
CA ARG A 19 15.57 14.14 8.52
C ARG A 19 14.42 13.27 8.08
N LEU A 20 14.71 11.96 7.90
CA LEU A 20 13.71 10.92 7.66
C LEU A 20 12.80 10.84 8.89
N ARG A 21 11.76 11.65 8.87
CA ARG A 21 10.70 11.61 9.87
C ARG A 21 9.78 10.45 9.48
N MET A 22 9.29 9.70 10.46
CA MET A 22 8.31 8.66 10.18
C MET A 22 7.05 9.27 9.55
N PRO A 23 6.55 8.70 8.43
CA PRO A 23 5.32 9.17 7.80
C PRO A 23 4.17 9.15 8.81
N ARG A 24 3.40 10.26 8.88
CA ARG A 24 2.36 10.46 9.89
C ARG A 24 0.97 10.11 9.39
N GLU A 25 0.73 10.34 8.09
CA GLU A 25 -0.57 10.16 7.49
C GLU A 25 -0.92 8.69 7.36
N THR A 26 -2.17 8.37 7.64
CA THR A 26 -2.73 7.02 7.52
C THR A 26 -3.53 6.90 6.22
N ALA A 27 -3.76 5.67 5.77
CA ALA A 27 -4.82 5.39 4.83
C ALA A 27 -6.19 5.77 5.44
N SER A 28 -7.23 5.85 4.61
CA SER A 28 -8.60 6.10 5.07
C SER A 28 -9.04 5.14 6.17
N HIS A 29 -9.83 5.62 7.13
CA HIS A 29 -10.44 4.78 8.16
C HIS A 29 -11.33 3.67 7.58
N ARG A 30 -11.79 3.80 6.34
CA ARG A 30 -12.57 2.79 5.60
C ARG A 30 -11.70 1.70 4.98
N ALA A 31 -10.38 1.92 4.89
CA ALA A 31 -9.45 0.98 4.27
C ALA A 31 -9.44 -0.41 4.91
N PRO A 32 -9.48 -0.58 6.25
CA PRO A 32 -9.54 -1.91 6.84
C PRO A 32 -10.78 -2.70 6.40
N LEU A 33 -11.95 -2.06 6.39
CA LEU A 33 -13.20 -2.69 5.97
C LEU A 33 -13.15 -3.08 4.48
N PHE A 34 -12.64 -2.19 3.63
CA PHE A 34 -12.42 -2.47 2.21
C PHE A 34 -11.52 -3.69 2.00
N TRP A 35 -10.39 -3.76 2.71
CA TRP A 35 -9.46 -4.90 2.60
C TRP A 35 -10.07 -6.18 3.16
N ALA A 36 -10.85 -6.11 4.26
CA ALA A 36 -11.58 -7.25 4.81
C ALA A 36 -12.61 -7.80 3.84
N VAL A 37 -13.43 -6.94 3.24
CA VAL A 37 -14.44 -7.34 2.24
C VAL A 37 -13.76 -7.97 1.02
N ARG A 38 -12.70 -7.35 0.50
CA ARG A 38 -11.95 -7.90 -0.64
C ARG A 38 -11.35 -9.28 -0.35
N ALA A 39 -10.76 -9.45 0.83
CA ALA A 39 -10.24 -10.75 1.27
C ALA A 39 -11.38 -11.77 1.48
N GLY A 40 -12.46 -11.35 2.13
CA GLY A 40 -13.65 -12.17 2.37
C GLY A 40 -14.27 -12.70 1.09
N LEU A 41 -14.40 -11.87 0.04
CA LEU A 41 -14.89 -12.30 -1.26
C LEU A 41 -14.01 -13.43 -1.85
N GLY A 42 -12.70 -13.31 -1.77
CA GLY A 42 -11.78 -14.38 -2.25
C GLY A 42 -11.97 -15.68 -1.47
N TRP A 43 -12.03 -15.59 -0.14
CA TRP A 43 -12.26 -16.78 0.72
C TRP A 43 -13.65 -17.41 0.51
N THR A 44 -14.68 -16.57 0.30
CA THR A 44 -16.03 -17.07 0.01
C THR A 44 -16.07 -17.88 -1.27
N VAL A 45 -15.41 -17.43 -2.33
CA VAL A 45 -15.31 -18.19 -3.59
C VAL A 45 -14.61 -19.53 -3.36
N LEU A 46 -13.52 -19.56 -2.59
CA LEU A 46 -12.80 -20.79 -2.28
C LEU A 46 -13.68 -21.77 -1.47
N LEU A 47 -14.33 -21.28 -0.40
CA LEU A 47 -15.21 -22.12 0.42
C LEU A 47 -16.40 -22.66 -0.37
N LEU A 48 -16.99 -21.85 -1.27
CA LEU A 48 -18.07 -22.31 -2.15
C LEU A 48 -17.58 -23.41 -3.10
N ALA A 49 -16.36 -23.30 -3.61
CA ALA A 49 -15.76 -24.34 -4.46
C ALA A 49 -15.53 -25.65 -3.67
N GLU A 50 -15.03 -25.58 -2.43
CA GLU A 50 -14.84 -26.75 -1.56
C GLU A 50 -16.17 -27.42 -1.20
N VAL A 51 -17.20 -26.62 -0.87
CA VAL A 51 -18.54 -27.14 -0.59
C VAL A 51 -19.15 -27.76 -1.85
N GLY A 52 -19.00 -27.11 -3.01
CA GLY A 52 -19.46 -27.66 -4.29
C GLY A 52 -18.80 -28.99 -4.61
N TRP A 53 -17.48 -29.12 -4.36
CA TRP A 53 -16.76 -30.37 -4.49
C TRP A 53 -17.29 -31.43 -3.52
N LEU A 54 -17.49 -31.09 -2.24
CA LEU A 54 -18.06 -32.00 -1.24
C LEU A 54 -19.45 -32.50 -1.64
N LEU A 55 -20.30 -31.64 -2.18
CA LEU A 55 -21.64 -32.03 -2.63
C LEU A 55 -21.60 -32.95 -3.84
N ASN A 56 -20.71 -32.69 -4.79
CA ASN A 56 -20.53 -33.56 -5.96
C ASN A 56 -20.01 -34.96 -5.59
N ASP A 57 -19.03 -35.03 -4.69
CA ASP A 57 -18.43 -36.29 -4.24
C ASP A 57 -19.41 -37.16 -3.46
N ARG A 58 -20.41 -36.54 -2.79
CA ARG A 58 -21.46 -37.27 -2.08
C ARG A 58 -22.48 -37.99 -3.00
N ILE A 59 -22.57 -37.58 -4.24
CA ILE A 59 -23.46 -38.22 -5.22
C ILE A 59 -22.91 -39.58 -5.61
N ASP A 60 -21.59 -39.77 -5.54
CA ASP A 60 -20.89 -40.97 -6.03
C ASP A 60 -20.44 -41.92 -4.91
N THR A 61 -20.54 -41.56 -3.62
CA THR A 61 -20.03 -42.38 -2.51
C THR A 61 -21.11 -43.07 -1.67
N VAL A 62 -20.90 -44.34 -1.40
CA VAL A 62 -21.76 -45.22 -0.56
C VAL A 62 -21.69 -44.79 0.92
N PRO A 63 -22.80 -44.75 1.69
CA PRO A 63 -22.92 -44.03 2.95
C PRO A 63 -22.43 -44.77 4.21
N TYR A 64 -21.31 -45.47 4.20
CA TYR A 64 -20.90 -46.29 5.36
C TYR A 64 -19.43 -46.10 5.78
N LEU A 65 -19.06 -44.91 6.29
CA LEU A 65 -17.89 -44.81 7.20
C LEU A 65 -18.13 -43.68 8.23
N PRO A 66 -18.04 -43.97 9.55
CA PRO A 66 -18.25 -42.95 10.61
C PRO A 66 -17.02 -42.08 10.84
N VAL A 67 -16.09 -41.98 9.90
CA VAL A 67 -14.94 -41.10 9.97
C VAL A 67 -15.30 -39.83 9.22
N PRO A 68 -15.13 -38.60 9.83
CA PRO A 68 -15.33 -37.38 9.10
C PRO A 68 -14.43 -37.38 7.87
N SER A 69 -15.03 -37.32 6.67
CA SER A 69 -14.24 -37.33 5.44
C SER A 69 -13.22 -36.20 5.50
N PRO A 70 -12.01 -36.39 4.95
CA PRO A 70 -10.93 -35.38 4.99
C PRO A 70 -11.37 -34.00 4.43
N GLN A 71 -12.43 -34.00 3.63
CA GLN A 71 -13.04 -32.81 3.08
C GLN A 71 -13.63 -31.87 4.16
N TYR A 72 -14.25 -32.43 5.22
CA TYR A 72 -14.76 -31.58 6.33
C TYR A 72 -13.63 -30.93 7.10
N LEU A 73 -12.53 -31.68 7.30
CA LEU A 73 -11.33 -31.11 7.93
C LEU A 73 -10.74 -29.98 7.06
N LEU A 74 -10.68 -30.18 5.75
CA LEU A 74 -10.21 -29.18 4.81
C LEU A 74 -11.06 -27.91 4.92
N ILE A 75 -12.38 -28.00 4.79
CA ILE A 75 -13.30 -26.86 4.90
C ILE A 75 -13.15 -26.17 6.26
N ALA A 76 -13.04 -26.91 7.35
CA ALA A 76 -12.85 -26.33 8.68
C ALA A 76 -11.53 -25.56 8.79
N VAL A 77 -10.44 -26.10 8.30
CA VAL A 77 -9.13 -25.43 8.26
C VAL A 77 -9.19 -24.18 7.40
N THR A 78 -9.78 -24.28 6.20
CA THR A 78 -9.96 -23.11 5.30
C THR A 78 -10.80 -22.03 5.95
N ALA A 79 -11.89 -22.39 6.62
CA ALA A 79 -12.75 -21.43 7.33
C ALA A 79 -12.01 -20.72 8.48
N VAL A 80 -11.20 -21.44 9.26
CA VAL A 80 -10.37 -20.86 10.33
C VAL A 80 -9.32 -19.92 9.73
N LEU A 81 -8.63 -20.32 8.68
CA LEU A 81 -7.63 -19.47 8.00
C LEU A 81 -8.29 -18.22 7.40
N ALA A 82 -9.47 -18.37 6.80
CA ALA A 82 -10.25 -17.26 6.27
C ALA A 82 -10.59 -16.24 7.37
N LEU A 83 -11.11 -16.74 8.50
CA LEU A 83 -11.47 -15.90 9.65
C LEU A 83 -10.25 -15.14 10.19
N LEU A 84 -9.14 -15.84 10.40
CA LEU A 84 -7.89 -15.23 10.87
C LEU A 84 -7.37 -14.19 9.88
N HIS A 85 -7.36 -14.52 8.58
CA HIS A 85 -6.87 -13.60 7.55
C HIS A 85 -7.74 -12.34 7.45
N VAL A 86 -9.07 -12.50 7.39
CA VAL A 86 -10.00 -11.38 7.26
C VAL A 86 -10.02 -10.49 8.51
N SER A 87 -9.78 -11.05 9.68
CA SER A 87 -9.78 -10.30 10.95
C SER A 87 -8.45 -9.61 11.22
N VAL A 88 -7.32 -10.29 11.02
CA VAL A 88 -6.00 -9.80 11.44
C VAL A 88 -5.35 -8.93 10.38
N MET A 89 -5.35 -9.39 9.13
CA MET A 89 -4.58 -8.77 8.04
C MET A 89 -4.98 -7.32 7.74
N PRO A 90 -6.27 -6.94 7.66
CA PRO A 90 -6.67 -5.57 7.39
C PRO A 90 -6.23 -4.59 8.49
N CYS A 91 -6.37 -5.00 9.75
CA CYS A 91 -5.98 -4.17 10.89
C CYS A 91 -4.46 -3.97 10.95
N TRP A 92 -3.71 -5.03 10.70
CA TRP A 92 -2.25 -4.96 10.65
C TRP A 92 -1.77 -4.09 9.50
N ARG A 93 -2.33 -4.31 8.31
CA ARG A 93 -2.01 -3.52 7.12
C ARG A 93 -2.29 -2.03 7.34
N PHE A 94 -3.39 -1.68 7.98
CA PHE A 94 -3.75 -0.31 8.31
C PHE A 94 -2.73 0.35 9.25
N ARG A 95 -2.22 -0.38 10.25
CA ARG A 95 -1.23 0.15 11.20
C ARG A 95 0.13 0.41 10.54
N VAL A 96 0.50 -0.41 9.56
CA VAL A 96 1.81 -0.31 8.90
C VAL A 96 1.77 0.64 7.72
N HIS A 97 0.63 0.74 7.03
CA HIS A 97 0.49 1.58 5.84
C HIS A 97 0.46 3.07 6.24
N ARG A 98 1.59 3.74 6.02
CA ARG A 98 1.77 5.15 6.32
C ARG A 98 2.33 5.88 5.11
N TRP A 99 1.94 7.13 4.96
CA TRP A 99 2.45 7.99 3.91
C TRP A 99 2.64 9.41 4.43
N GLU A 100 3.45 10.20 3.77
CA GLU A 100 3.65 11.61 4.06
C GLU A 100 4.08 12.32 2.79
N PHE A 101 3.46 13.45 2.56
CA PHE A 101 3.89 14.39 1.55
C PHE A 101 4.67 15.52 2.21
N ALA A 102 5.88 15.76 1.73
CA ALA A 102 6.70 16.89 2.10
C ALA A 102 7.07 17.67 0.84
N PRO A 103 7.37 18.99 0.94
CA PRO A 103 7.69 19.81 -0.23
C PRO A 103 8.83 19.28 -1.10
N VAL A 104 9.68 18.40 -0.56
CA VAL A 104 10.87 17.86 -1.24
C VAL A 104 10.65 16.43 -1.73
N ALA A 105 9.79 15.65 -1.07
CA ALA A 105 9.63 14.23 -1.36
C ALA A 105 8.30 13.67 -0.87
N VAL A 106 7.80 12.64 -1.57
CA VAL A 106 6.73 11.76 -1.10
C VAL A 106 7.36 10.54 -0.44
N CYS A 107 6.97 10.26 0.79
CA CYS A 107 7.42 9.10 1.55
C CYS A 107 6.27 8.14 1.77
N THR A 108 6.49 6.85 1.54
CA THR A 108 5.52 5.80 1.86
C THR A 108 6.18 4.68 2.62
N ARG A 109 5.43 4.11 3.55
CA ARG A 109 5.79 2.89 4.27
C ARG A 109 4.67 1.88 4.07
N THR A 110 4.99 0.78 3.43
CA THR A 110 4.04 -0.28 3.10
C THR A 110 4.59 -1.65 3.53
N GLY A 111 3.73 -2.66 3.50
CA GLY A 111 4.10 -4.03 3.83
C GLY A 111 3.65 -4.46 5.23
N TRP A 112 3.48 -5.77 5.44
CA TRP A 112 3.03 -6.34 6.72
C TRP A 112 4.08 -7.21 7.40
N LEU A 113 4.75 -8.11 6.68
CA LEU A 113 5.91 -8.87 7.17
C LEU A 113 7.22 -8.17 6.79
N ASN A 114 7.32 -7.77 5.53
CA ASN A 114 8.46 -7.01 5.05
C ASN A 114 8.04 -5.55 4.85
N GLN A 115 8.61 -4.65 5.64
CA GLN A 115 8.30 -3.22 5.57
C GLN A 115 9.16 -2.58 4.48
N GLU A 116 8.52 -2.03 3.49
CA GLU A 116 9.17 -1.30 2.42
C GLU A 116 8.98 0.21 2.59
N TRP A 117 10.09 0.91 2.65
CA TRP A 117 10.13 2.36 2.68
C TRP A 117 10.47 2.86 1.29
N ARG A 118 9.65 3.73 0.76
CA ARG A 118 9.88 4.38 -0.52
C ARG A 118 9.87 5.87 -0.37
N ILE A 119 10.86 6.55 -0.96
CA ILE A 119 11.00 7.99 -0.99
C ILE A 119 11.10 8.40 -2.46
N ALA A 120 10.18 9.22 -2.91
CA ALA A 120 10.15 9.79 -4.24
C ALA A 120 10.43 11.30 -4.14
N PRO A 121 11.62 11.79 -4.56
CA PRO A 121 11.85 13.22 -4.66
C PRO A 121 10.89 13.87 -5.66
N VAL A 122 10.26 14.97 -5.28
CA VAL A 122 9.28 15.67 -6.15
C VAL A 122 9.91 16.07 -7.49
N SER A 123 11.18 16.47 -7.51
CA SER A 123 11.94 16.81 -8.72
C SER A 123 12.13 15.65 -9.72
N ARG A 124 11.84 14.41 -9.32
CA ARG A 124 11.95 13.21 -10.19
C ARG A 124 10.61 12.58 -10.53
N ILE A 125 9.51 13.22 -10.16
CA ILE A 125 8.16 12.75 -10.51
C ILE A 125 7.93 12.99 -12.00
N GLN A 126 7.47 11.95 -12.68
CA GLN A 126 7.13 11.98 -14.11
C GLN A 126 5.63 12.03 -14.33
N THR A 127 4.89 11.15 -13.65
CA THR A 127 3.42 11.11 -13.74
C THR A 127 2.80 10.85 -12.38
N VAL A 128 1.59 11.37 -12.20
CA VAL A 128 0.74 11.12 -11.03
C VAL A 128 -0.58 10.58 -11.54
N ASP A 129 -0.83 9.31 -11.29
CA ASP A 129 -2.02 8.61 -11.75
C ASP A 129 -2.94 8.27 -10.58
N THR A 130 -4.23 8.48 -10.77
CA THR A 130 -5.26 8.06 -9.81
C THR A 130 -5.98 6.81 -10.33
N GLN A 131 -6.14 5.82 -9.47
CA GLN A 131 -6.83 4.59 -9.82
C GLN A 131 -7.99 4.33 -8.86
N ARG A 132 -9.14 4.01 -9.44
CA ARG A 132 -10.36 3.69 -8.72
C ARG A 132 -10.99 2.44 -9.32
N GLY A 133 -11.01 1.35 -8.56
CA GLY A 133 -11.69 0.12 -8.97
C GLY A 133 -13.15 0.11 -8.54
N PRO A 134 -13.98 -0.84 -9.04
CA PRO A 134 -15.40 -0.91 -8.70
C PRO A 134 -15.65 -1.03 -7.19
N LEU A 135 -14.94 -1.93 -6.51
CA LEU A 135 -15.07 -2.12 -5.07
C LEU A 135 -14.55 -0.90 -4.28
N SER A 136 -13.43 -0.29 -4.68
CA SER A 136 -12.91 0.90 -4.00
C SER A 136 -13.86 2.11 -4.16
N SER A 137 -14.57 2.20 -5.28
CA SER A 137 -15.58 3.23 -5.51
C SER A 137 -16.74 3.14 -4.52
N LEU A 138 -17.19 1.92 -4.18
CA LEU A 138 -18.26 1.71 -3.18
C LEU A 138 -17.86 2.22 -1.78
N PHE A 139 -16.56 2.21 -1.48
CA PHE A 139 -16.02 2.71 -0.20
C PHE A 139 -15.54 4.16 -0.28
N GLY A 140 -15.66 4.83 -1.44
CA GLY A 140 -15.15 6.19 -1.66
C GLY A 140 -13.63 6.27 -1.61
N LEU A 141 -12.93 5.16 -1.95
CA LEU A 141 -11.48 5.05 -1.87
C LEU A 141 -10.81 5.18 -3.22
N VAL A 142 -9.65 5.85 -3.22
CA VAL A 142 -8.79 6.09 -4.38
C VAL A 142 -7.37 5.64 -4.05
N SER A 143 -6.65 5.16 -5.05
CA SER A 143 -5.22 4.89 -4.95
C SER A 143 -4.46 5.86 -5.85
N VAL A 144 -3.40 6.47 -5.33
CA VAL A 144 -2.52 7.38 -6.09
C VAL A 144 -1.21 6.66 -6.38
N THR A 145 -0.81 6.67 -7.65
CA THR A 145 0.44 6.09 -8.13
C THR A 145 1.33 7.22 -8.65
N VAL A 146 2.48 7.39 -8.05
CA VAL A 146 3.48 8.39 -8.43
C VAL A 146 4.63 7.67 -9.14
N THR A 147 4.77 7.90 -10.45
CA THR A 147 5.87 7.37 -11.25
C THR A 147 7.05 8.31 -11.22
N THR A 148 8.23 7.76 -11.00
CA THR A 148 9.48 8.50 -10.94
C THR A 148 10.52 7.90 -11.88
N ALA A 149 11.50 8.68 -12.30
CA ALA A 149 12.65 8.22 -13.10
C ALA A 149 13.61 7.29 -12.31
N SER A 150 13.11 6.57 -11.31
CA SER A 150 13.89 5.67 -10.46
C SER A 150 13.72 4.22 -10.89
N ALA A 151 14.83 3.46 -10.94
CA ALA A 151 14.82 2.03 -11.24
C ALA A 151 14.01 1.16 -10.23
N ARG A 152 13.63 1.72 -9.07
CA ARG A 152 12.83 1.04 -8.05
C ARG A 152 11.33 1.00 -8.35
N GLY A 153 10.90 1.59 -9.46
CA GLY A 153 9.49 1.64 -9.88
C GLY A 153 8.63 2.68 -9.13
N PRO A 154 7.33 2.70 -9.42
CA PRO A 154 6.41 3.72 -8.92
C PRO A 154 6.15 3.60 -7.44
N VAL A 155 5.88 4.74 -6.79
CA VAL A 155 5.40 4.82 -5.42
C VAL A 155 3.88 4.79 -5.42
N ARG A 156 3.28 3.88 -4.65
CA ARG A 156 1.82 3.71 -4.60
C ARG A 156 1.31 4.00 -3.20
N ILE A 157 0.29 4.87 -3.13
CA ILE A 157 -0.45 5.19 -1.91
C ILE A 157 -1.85 4.60 -2.08
N HIS A 158 -2.18 3.60 -1.29
CA HIS A 158 -3.44 2.86 -1.43
C HIS A 158 -4.50 3.35 -0.44
N ALA A 159 -5.76 3.28 -0.89
CA ALA A 159 -6.94 3.46 -0.05
C ALA A 159 -6.96 4.81 0.69
N LEU A 160 -6.78 5.89 -0.05
CA LEU A 160 -7.02 7.26 0.38
C LEU A 160 -8.51 7.60 0.24
N ASP A 161 -9.00 8.49 1.09
CA ASP A 161 -10.28 9.16 0.85
C ASP A 161 -10.17 10.03 -0.42
N GLN A 162 -11.26 10.17 -1.14
CA GLN A 162 -11.27 10.89 -2.42
C GLN A 162 -10.73 12.31 -2.28
N ASP A 163 -11.21 13.06 -1.29
CA ASP A 163 -10.83 14.45 -1.06
C ASP A 163 -9.32 14.58 -0.77
N VAL A 164 -8.76 13.64 0.02
CA VAL A 164 -7.33 13.59 0.34
C VAL A 164 -6.49 13.26 -0.90
N ALA A 165 -6.99 12.36 -1.75
CA ALA A 165 -6.30 12.01 -2.99
C ALA A 165 -6.29 13.18 -3.98
N GLU A 166 -7.41 13.92 -4.11
CA GLU A 166 -7.52 15.10 -4.98
C GLU A 166 -6.56 16.21 -4.52
N GLN A 167 -6.54 16.52 -3.21
CA GLN A 167 -5.62 17.50 -2.63
C GLN A 167 -4.15 17.10 -2.86
N LEU A 168 -3.81 15.81 -2.62
CA LEU A 168 -2.46 15.31 -2.85
C LEU A 168 -2.02 15.47 -4.31
N VAL A 169 -2.90 15.15 -5.27
CA VAL A 169 -2.61 15.30 -6.71
C VAL A 169 -2.43 16.77 -7.08
N GLU A 170 -3.26 17.66 -6.56
CA GLU A 170 -3.15 19.10 -6.80
C GLU A 170 -1.83 19.64 -6.26
N GLU A 171 -1.47 19.31 -5.02
CA GLU A 171 -0.21 19.73 -4.41
C GLU A 171 1.01 19.19 -5.16
N LEU A 172 0.99 17.91 -5.58
CA LEU A 172 2.06 17.32 -6.38
C LEU A 172 2.21 18.01 -7.72
N THR A 173 1.10 18.29 -8.41
CA THR A 173 1.09 18.96 -9.71
C THR A 173 1.60 20.40 -9.59
N ALA A 174 1.16 21.13 -8.58
CA ALA A 174 1.61 22.49 -8.33
C ALA A 174 3.11 22.58 -8.03
N GLN A 175 3.67 21.60 -7.34
CA GLN A 175 5.11 21.58 -7.03
C GLN A 175 5.96 21.11 -8.22
N THR A 176 5.49 20.13 -8.98
CA THR A 176 6.18 19.67 -10.18
C THR A 176 6.25 20.80 -11.23
N GLY A 177 5.19 21.62 -11.37
CA GLY A 177 5.17 22.77 -12.27
C GLY A 177 6.05 23.96 -11.80
N ARG A 178 6.41 24.02 -10.53
CA ARG A 178 7.32 25.06 -9.97
C ARG A 178 8.80 24.67 -10.06
N THR A 179 9.12 23.41 -10.26
CA THR A 179 10.49 23.00 -10.51
C THR A 179 10.83 23.39 -11.94
N PRO A 180 11.72 24.40 -12.19
CA PRO A 180 12.10 24.78 -13.54
C PRO A 180 12.71 23.55 -14.20
N GLY A 181 11.99 22.98 -15.17
CA GLY A 181 12.56 21.98 -16.05
C GLY A 181 13.77 22.56 -16.72
N ASP A 182 14.87 21.84 -16.78
CA ASP A 182 15.99 22.13 -17.66
C ASP A 182 15.44 22.32 -19.09
N ALA A 183 15.22 23.58 -19.44
CA ALA A 183 15.00 24.00 -20.81
C ALA A 183 16.38 24.00 -21.47
N THR A 184 16.73 22.92 -22.09
CA THR A 184 17.76 22.84 -23.13
C THR A 184 17.21 22.08 -24.32
#